data_9d66b12821143cd7b8231be159a063ad
#
_entry.id   9d66b12821143cd7b8231be159a063ad
#
_cell.length_a   1.000
_cell.length_b   1.000
_cell.length_c   1.000
_cell.angle_alpha   90.00
_cell.angle_beta   90.00
_cell.angle_gamma   90.00
#
_symmetry.space_group_name_H-M   'P 1'
#
loop_
_entity.id
_entity.type
_entity.pdbx_description
1 polymer ?
#
loop_
_entity_poly.entity_id
_entity_poly.type
_entity_poly.pdbx_seq_one_letter_code
_entity_poly.pdbx_strand_id
1 'polypeptide(L)'
;MLYIGIDGGGTKTKMVLFNEDGTRLKNFILPTVHVLTQPQDQAIEILRNGVNQLDPDHIAIIGAGLAGYGQQKELRDKIEYICKEAFGPRPFVVESDVRIAIEGALDGHDGIVVIAGTGSIALSLKNNKLTRCGGWGYQLGDEGSAYWIAKKMFHTFCKEIDGRLEKTVLYDLIMEECDLDIDYDIITFMNSLDRTSIASYAYINGLAANQGDPYAIEIYKQAALEIRSLLQTLLKQYDSTPRISYIGGVFDHASHYILPILNETIDHLISPIHTPEYGAYKLAKKLG
;
A
#
# COMPACT_ATOMS: atom_id res chain seq x y z
N MET A 1 25.48 16.31 -4.04
CA MET A 1 24.19 16.67 -4.63
C MET A 1 23.06 16.32 -3.65
N LEU A 2 21.94 17.06 -3.66
CA LEU A 2 20.79 16.79 -2.79
C LEU A 2 19.62 16.26 -3.63
N TYR A 3 18.80 15.41 -3.02
CA TYR A 3 17.64 14.78 -3.64
C TYR A 3 16.46 14.76 -2.67
N ILE A 4 15.24 14.97 -3.17
CA ILE A 4 14.02 14.80 -2.41
C ILE A 4 13.26 13.61 -2.98
N GLY A 5 12.97 12.63 -2.15
CA GLY A 5 12.04 11.53 -2.45
C GLY A 5 10.66 11.80 -1.84
N ILE A 6 9.64 11.74 -2.66
CA ILE A 6 8.23 11.99 -2.26
C ILE A 6 7.42 10.72 -2.50
N ASP A 7 6.74 10.24 -1.46
CA ASP A 7 5.71 9.20 -1.50
C ASP A 7 4.35 9.81 -1.14
N GLY A 8 3.53 10.10 -2.13
CA GLY A 8 2.20 10.66 -2.00
C GLY A 8 1.10 9.63 -2.16
N GLY A 9 0.75 8.98 -1.07
CA GLY A 9 -0.34 8.00 -1.00
C GLY A 9 -1.74 8.61 -0.82
N GLY A 10 -2.75 7.76 -0.71
CA GLY A 10 -4.15 8.18 -0.57
C GLY A 10 -4.48 8.92 0.74
N THR A 11 -3.72 8.71 1.82
CA THR A 11 -3.99 9.27 3.15
C THR A 11 -2.96 10.28 3.64
N LYS A 12 -1.73 10.17 3.21
CA LYS A 12 -0.61 11.02 3.63
C LYS A 12 0.43 11.14 2.51
N THR A 13 1.27 12.18 2.62
CA THR A 13 2.44 12.39 1.77
C THR A 13 3.70 12.41 2.63
N LYS A 14 4.65 11.54 2.35
CA LYS A 14 5.94 11.51 3.02
C LYS A 14 7.01 12.07 2.10
N MET A 15 7.80 13.00 2.62
CA MET A 15 8.91 13.63 1.90
C MET A 15 10.19 13.44 2.68
N VAL A 16 11.26 13.07 1.98
CA VAL A 16 12.58 12.84 2.59
C VAL A 16 13.66 13.48 1.75
N LEU A 17 14.55 14.25 2.42
CA LEU A 17 15.76 14.79 1.83
C LEU A 17 16.88 13.77 1.99
N PHE A 18 17.56 13.48 0.89
CA PHE A 18 18.71 12.57 0.82
C PHE A 18 19.95 13.31 0.31
N ASN A 19 21.11 12.87 0.77
CA ASN A 19 22.37 13.22 0.11
C ASN A 19 22.67 12.28 -1.07
N GLU A 20 23.81 12.44 -1.71
CA GLU A 20 24.20 11.69 -2.91
C GLU A 20 24.38 10.19 -2.67
N ASP A 21 24.74 9.77 -1.48
CA ASP A 21 24.91 8.36 -1.10
C ASP A 21 23.61 7.69 -0.60
N GLY A 22 22.50 8.44 -0.55
CA GLY A 22 21.19 7.95 -0.11
C GLY A 22 20.97 8.01 1.39
N THR A 23 21.85 8.70 2.15
CA THR A 23 21.61 8.95 3.57
C THR A 23 20.48 9.94 3.75
N ARG A 24 19.54 9.61 4.63
CA ARG A 24 18.42 10.49 4.99
C ARG A 24 18.91 11.64 5.85
N LEU A 25 18.62 12.87 5.44
CA LEU A 25 19.01 14.09 6.16
C LEU A 25 17.86 14.67 6.97
N LYS A 26 16.66 14.74 6.37
CA LYS A 26 15.47 15.35 6.96
C LYS A 26 14.20 14.72 6.35
N ASN A 27 13.11 14.72 7.08
CA ASN A 27 11.83 14.24 6.55
C ASN A 27 10.63 14.97 7.14
N PHE A 28 9.49 14.92 6.41
CA PHE A 28 8.18 15.38 6.84
C PHE A 28 7.11 14.38 6.44
N ILE A 29 6.05 14.35 7.24
CA ILE A 29 4.77 13.72 6.88
C ILE A 29 3.75 14.83 6.80
N LEU A 30 3.10 14.94 5.66
CA LEU A 30 2.15 15.98 5.30
C LEU A 30 0.79 15.34 4.94
N PRO A 31 -0.30 16.11 4.90
CA PRO A 31 -1.57 15.64 4.37
C PRO A 31 -1.42 15.05 2.97
N THR A 32 -2.39 14.22 2.56
CA THR A 32 -2.41 13.66 1.21
C THR A 32 -2.48 14.76 0.15
N VAL A 33 -1.85 14.51 -0.99
CA VAL A 33 -1.95 15.33 -2.21
C VAL A 33 -2.71 14.62 -3.32
N HIS A 34 -3.52 13.62 -2.95
CA HIS A 34 -4.24 12.79 -3.90
C HIS A 34 -5.28 13.60 -4.68
N VAL A 35 -5.14 13.65 -6.00
CA VAL A 35 -5.88 14.57 -6.91
C VAL A 35 -7.40 14.37 -6.97
N LEU A 36 -7.92 13.25 -6.45
CA LEU A 36 -9.35 12.99 -6.35
C LEU A 36 -9.94 13.41 -5.01
N THR A 37 -9.11 13.64 -3.99
CA THR A 37 -9.56 13.97 -2.63
C THR A 37 -9.13 15.35 -2.17
N GLN A 38 -8.07 15.92 -2.77
CA GLN A 38 -7.57 17.26 -2.45
C GLN A 38 -7.85 18.24 -3.60
N PRO A 39 -8.29 19.47 -3.29
CA PRO A 39 -8.30 20.58 -4.24
C PRO A 39 -6.89 20.83 -4.81
N GLN A 40 -6.83 21.15 -6.09
CA GLN A 40 -5.56 21.32 -6.82
C GLN A 40 -4.63 22.35 -6.17
N ASP A 41 -5.16 23.51 -5.78
CA ASP A 41 -4.36 24.58 -5.19
C ASP A 41 -3.78 24.18 -3.82
N GLN A 42 -4.54 23.43 -3.02
CA GLN A 42 -4.06 22.88 -1.75
C GLN A 42 -2.95 21.84 -1.96
N ALA A 43 -3.10 20.95 -2.95
CA ALA A 43 -2.06 19.98 -3.28
C ALA A 43 -0.75 20.68 -3.71
N ILE A 44 -0.84 21.74 -4.51
CA ILE A 44 0.31 22.57 -4.91
C ILE A 44 0.97 23.20 -3.67
N GLU A 45 0.17 23.78 -2.78
CA GLU A 45 0.68 24.44 -1.58
C GLU A 45 1.37 23.46 -0.62
N ILE A 46 0.77 22.28 -0.38
CA ILE A 46 1.34 21.23 0.47
C ILE A 46 2.71 20.80 -0.09
N LEU A 47 2.78 20.48 -1.39
CA LEU A 47 4.04 20.06 -2.02
C LEU A 47 5.08 21.16 -1.99
N ARG A 48 4.71 22.40 -2.36
CA ARG A 48 5.61 23.58 -2.38
C ARG A 48 6.19 23.85 -1.00
N ASN A 49 5.35 23.88 0.03
CA ASN A 49 5.80 24.12 1.39
C ASN A 49 6.72 23.00 1.90
N GLY A 50 6.41 21.75 1.60
CA GLY A 50 7.23 20.60 1.98
C GLY A 50 8.60 20.65 1.33
N VAL A 51 8.70 20.84 0.01
CA VAL A 51 9.99 20.88 -0.68
C VAL A 51 10.83 22.11 -0.28
N ASN A 52 10.21 23.29 -0.08
CA ASN A 52 10.94 24.48 0.35
C ASN A 52 11.47 24.35 1.78
N GLN A 53 10.78 23.65 2.68
CA GLN A 53 11.28 23.39 4.03
C GLN A 53 12.42 22.36 4.05
N LEU A 54 12.45 21.42 3.09
CA LEU A 54 13.54 20.44 2.95
C LEU A 54 14.76 21.05 2.26
N ASP A 55 14.53 21.88 1.25
CA ASP A 55 15.57 22.44 0.37
C ASP A 55 15.29 23.93 0.12
N PRO A 56 15.64 24.83 1.09
CA PRO A 56 15.42 26.26 0.97
C PRO A 56 16.30 26.91 -0.12
N ASP A 57 17.41 26.28 -0.48
CA ASP A 57 18.33 26.79 -1.49
C ASP A 57 17.95 26.38 -2.92
N HIS A 58 16.90 25.58 -3.09
CA HIS A 58 16.33 25.17 -4.37
C HIS A 58 17.30 24.40 -5.29
N ILE A 59 18.18 23.56 -4.70
CA ILE A 59 19.24 22.83 -5.41
C ILE A 59 18.96 21.33 -5.56
N ALA A 60 17.96 20.79 -4.85
CA ALA A 60 17.67 19.36 -4.87
C ALA A 60 16.93 18.94 -6.16
N ILE A 61 17.26 17.74 -6.65
CA ILE A 61 16.48 17.03 -7.68
C ILE A 61 15.37 16.25 -7.00
N ILE A 62 14.14 16.29 -7.56
CA ILE A 62 12.97 15.71 -6.94
C ILE A 62 12.53 14.47 -7.68
N GLY A 63 12.30 13.36 -6.94
CA GLY A 63 11.54 12.22 -7.40
C GLY A 63 10.21 12.16 -6.65
N ALA A 64 9.11 12.03 -7.34
CA ALA A 64 7.78 11.96 -6.74
C ALA A 64 7.01 10.74 -7.25
N GLY A 65 6.54 9.91 -6.33
CA GLY A 65 5.56 8.87 -6.59
C GLY A 65 4.21 9.30 -6.04
N LEU A 66 3.22 9.48 -6.90
CA LEU A 66 1.93 10.04 -6.51
C LEU A 66 0.78 9.11 -6.89
N ALA A 67 -0.08 8.83 -5.90
CA ALA A 67 -1.29 8.06 -6.11
C ALA A 67 -2.19 8.72 -7.16
N GLY A 68 -2.71 7.92 -8.09
CA GLY A 68 -3.49 8.41 -9.23
C GLY A 68 -2.65 8.69 -10.49
N TYR A 69 -1.32 8.72 -10.41
CA TYR A 69 -0.46 8.80 -11.60
C TYR A 69 -0.43 7.44 -12.32
N GLY A 70 -1.39 7.22 -13.22
CA GLY A 70 -1.61 5.95 -13.88
C GLY A 70 -1.87 6.06 -15.37
N GLN A 71 -2.70 5.17 -15.92
CA GLN A 71 -2.96 5.12 -17.36
C GLN A 71 -3.90 6.24 -17.85
N GLN A 72 -4.70 6.86 -16.98
CA GLN A 72 -5.62 7.94 -17.36
C GLN A 72 -4.83 9.22 -17.62
N LYS A 73 -4.83 9.64 -18.89
CA LYS A 73 -4.06 10.80 -19.34
C LYS A 73 -4.44 12.08 -18.59
N GLU A 74 -5.73 12.33 -18.40
CA GLU A 74 -6.23 13.55 -17.71
C GLU A 74 -5.69 13.66 -16.27
N LEU A 75 -5.63 12.55 -15.54
CA LEU A 75 -5.07 12.54 -14.18
C LEU A 75 -3.57 12.74 -14.19
N ARG A 76 -2.84 12.16 -15.15
CA ARG A 76 -1.41 12.41 -15.29
C ARG A 76 -1.13 13.88 -15.58
N ASP A 77 -1.80 14.46 -16.58
CA ASP A 77 -1.62 15.86 -16.97
C ASP A 77 -1.89 16.79 -15.78
N LYS A 78 -2.91 16.49 -14.98
CA LYS A 78 -3.23 17.25 -13.76
C LYS A 78 -2.14 17.11 -12.70
N ILE A 79 -1.63 15.91 -12.45
CA ILE A 79 -0.56 15.66 -11.48
C ILE A 79 0.75 16.32 -11.92
N GLU A 80 1.12 16.22 -13.19
CA GLU A 80 2.30 16.88 -13.75
C GLU A 80 2.21 18.40 -13.62
N TYR A 81 1.04 18.99 -13.88
CA TYR A 81 0.80 20.41 -13.66
C TYR A 81 1.00 20.80 -12.18
N ILE A 82 0.41 20.04 -11.25
CA ILE A 82 0.58 20.26 -9.80
C ILE A 82 2.05 20.24 -9.42
N CYS A 83 2.79 19.23 -9.86
CA CYS A 83 4.21 19.09 -9.58
C CYS A 83 5.04 20.25 -10.16
N LYS A 84 4.78 20.65 -11.40
CA LYS A 84 5.44 21.77 -12.05
C LYS A 84 5.25 23.09 -11.28
N GLU A 85 4.01 23.36 -10.87
CA GLU A 85 3.68 24.56 -10.09
C GLU A 85 4.28 24.52 -8.67
N ALA A 86 4.35 23.34 -8.06
CA ALA A 86 4.87 23.17 -6.71
C ALA A 86 6.40 23.22 -6.65
N PHE A 87 7.07 22.56 -7.59
CA PHE A 87 8.53 22.38 -7.54
C PHE A 87 9.31 23.53 -8.20
N GLY A 88 8.64 24.31 -9.05
CA GLY A 88 9.25 25.44 -9.73
C GLY A 88 10.38 25.03 -10.69
N PRO A 89 11.55 25.67 -10.65
CA PRO A 89 12.65 25.40 -11.59
C PRO A 89 13.47 24.13 -11.27
N ARG A 90 13.17 23.42 -10.16
CA ARG A 90 13.91 22.23 -9.76
C ARG A 90 13.72 21.11 -10.78
N PRO A 91 14.76 20.38 -11.17
CA PRO A 91 14.59 19.15 -11.96
C PRO A 91 13.75 18.13 -11.18
N PHE A 92 12.80 17.50 -11.85
CA PHE A 92 11.97 16.48 -11.20
C PHE A 92 11.53 15.37 -12.15
N VAL A 93 11.22 14.21 -11.56
CA VAL A 93 10.53 13.09 -12.21
C VAL A 93 9.30 12.73 -11.39
N VAL A 94 8.19 12.45 -12.09
CA VAL A 94 6.94 11.97 -11.47
C VAL A 94 6.62 10.59 -11.97
N GLU A 95 6.26 9.71 -11.05
CA GLU A 95 5.81 8.34 -11.30
C GLU A 95 4.61 8.00 -10.40
N SER A 96 4.03 6.82 -10.58
CA SER A 96 3.03 6.34 -9.65
C SER A 96 3.65 5.95 -8.30
N ASP A 97 2.84 6.02 -7.23
CA ASP A 97 3.18 5.53 -5.90
C ASP A 97 3.61 4.05 -5.92
N VAL A 98 2.94 3.22 -6.74
CA VAL A 98 3.30 1.80 -6.92
C VAL A 98 4.65 1.63 -7.64
N ARG A 99 5.04 2.54 -8.56
CA ARG A 99 6.33 2.48 -9.24
C ARG A 99 7.48 2.74 -8.27
N ILE A 100 7.37 3.75 -7.44
CA ILE A 100 8.40 4.06 -6.44
C ILE A 100 8.47 2.97 -5.36
N ALA A 101 7.34 2.36 -5.02
CA ALA A 101 7.30 1.26 -4.06
C ALA A 101 8.11 0.05 -4.56
N ILE A 102 7.94 -0.35 -5.82
CA ILE A 102 8.73 -1.46 -6.41
C ILE A 102 10.20 -1.08 -6.58
N GLU A 103 10.50 0.15 -6.99
CA GLU A 103 11.89 0.65 -7.13
C GLU A 103 12.62 0.63 -5.78
N GLY A 104 11.95 1.01 -4.69
CA GLY A 104 12.50 0.95 -3.33
C GLY A 104 12.64 -0.48 -2.82
N ALA A 105 11.58 -1.27 -2.90
CA ALA A 105 11.57 -2.63 -2.36
C ALA A 105 12.61 -3.55 -2.99
N LEU A 106 12.88 -3.39 -4.29
CA LEU A 106 13.84 -4.21 -5.05
C LEU A 106 15.18 -3.52 -5.30
N ASP A 107 15.40 -2.35 -4.73
CA ASP A 107 16.61 -1.55 -4.93
C ASP A 107 16.90 -1.26 -6.42
N GLY A 108 15.85 -1.01 -7.19
CA GLY A 108 15.94 -0.72 -8.62
C GLY A 108 16.22 -1.93 -9.52
N HIS A 109 16.14 -3.14 -8.99
CA HIS A 109 16.28 -4.37 -9.79
C HIS A 109 14.93 -4.83 -10.32
N ASP A 110 14.97 -5.58 -11.42
CA ASP A 110 13.82 -6.31 -11.92
C ASP A 110 13.32 -7.33 -10.88
N GLY A 111 11.98 -7.51 -10.81
CA GLY A 111 11.37 -8.42 -9.88
C GLY A 111 9.87 -8.17 -9.68
N ILE A 112 9.33 -8.74 -8.61
CA ILE A 112 7.91 -8.68 -8.28
C ILE A 112 7.74 -8.09 -6.89
N VAL A 113 6.74 -7.21 -6.72
CA VAL A 113 6.31 -6.72 -5.41
C VAL A 113 4.82 -6.91 -5.27
N VAL A 114 4.38 -7.49 -4.16
CA VAL A 114 2.98 -7.48 -3.75
C VAL A 114 2.77 -6.41 -2.69
N ILE A 115 1.75 -5.60 -2.87
CA ILE A 115 1.32 -4.59 -1.92
C ILE A 115 -0.03 -5.03 -1.36
N ALA A 116 -0.13 -5.19 -0.04
CA ALA A 116 -1.37 -5.51 0.66
C ALA A 116 -1.56 -4.57 1.85
N GLY A 117 -2.36 -3.54 1.63
CA GLY A 117 -2.80 -2.54 2.62
C GLY A 117 -4.32 -2.50 2.66
N THR A 118 -4.94 -1.31 2.57
CA THR A 118 -6.41 -1.17 2.42
C THR A 118 -6.94 -1.93 1.19
N GLY A 119 -6.20 -1.94 0.09
CA GLY A 119 -6.39 -2.80 -1.09
C GLY A 119 -5.18 -3.68 -1.33
N SER A 120 -5.19 -4.49 -2.40
CA SER A 120 -4.06 -5.33 -2.78
C SER A 120 -3.79 -5.33 -4.27
N ILE A 121 -2.50 -5.44 -4.63
CA ILE A 121 -2.02 -5.50 -6.01
C ILE A 121 -0.66 -6.18 -6.05
N ALA A 122 -0.39 -6.98 -7.06
CA ALA A 122 0.95 -7.44 -7.37
C ALA A 122 1.48 -6.77 -8.64
N LEU A 123 2.76 -6.42 -8.63
CA LEU A 123 3.43 -5.68 -9.70
C LEU A 123 4.73 -6.39 -10.07
N SER A 124 4.98 -6.49 -11.36
CA SER A 124 6.24 -6.98 -11.92
C SER A 124 6.94 -5.85 -12.66
N LEU A 125 8.21 -5.62 -12.36
CA LEU A 125 9.10 -4.77 -13.13
C LEU A 125 10.09 -5.66 -13.87
N LYS A 126 10.02 -5.72 -15.19
CA LYS A 126 10.95 -6.47 -16.04
C LYS A 126 11.38 -5.62 -17.24
N ASN A 127 12.67 -5.38 -17.40
CA ASN A 127 13.23 -4.54 -18.46
C ASN A 127 12.56 -3.16 -18.53
N ASN A 128 12.39 -2.50 -17.42
CA ASN A 128 11.70 -1.20 -17.25
C ASN A 128 10.20 -1.21 -17.64
N LYS A 129 9.62 -2.37 -17.91
CA LYS A 129 8.18 -2.52 -18.18
C LYS A 129 7.45 -2.96 -16.90
N LEU A 130 6.48 -2.16 -16.48
CA LEU A 130 5.61 -2.48 -15.35
C LEU A 130 4.40 -3.29 -15.83
N THR A 131 4.15 -4.42 -15.18
CA THR A 131 2.96 -5.25 -15.38
C THR A 131 2.28 -5.46 -14.05
N ARG A 132 0.95 -5.44 -14.02
CA ARG A 132 0.16 -5.66 -12.79
C ARG A 132 -0.65 -6.94 -12.86
N CYS A 133 -0.93 -7.51 -11.68
CA CYS A 133 -1.92 -8.55 -11.45
C CYS A 133 -2.75 -8.17 -10.21
N GLY A 134 -4.07 -8.26 -10.28
CA GLY A 134 -4.97 -7.75 -9.25
C GLY A 134 -5.10 -6.23 -9.24
N GLY A 135 -5.48 -5.66 -8.09
CA GLY A 135 -5.66 -4.21 -7.93
C GLY A 135 -6.87 -3.67 -8.70
N TRP A 136 -7.96 -4.43 -8.76
CA TRP A 136 -9.21 -4.05 -9.45
C TRP A 136 -10.17 -3.24 -8.57
N GLY A 137 -9.74 -2.94 -7.34
CA GLY A 137 -10.55 -2.27 -6.35
C GLY A 137 -11.43 -3.24 -5.55
N TYR A 138 -11.91 -2.78 -4.40
CA TYR A 138 -12.56 -3.60 -3.37
C TYR A 138 -13.88 -4.27 -3.80
N GLN A 139 -14.52 -3.76 -4.84
CA GLN A 139 -15.76 -4.35 -5.38
C GLN A 139 -15.51 -5.55 -6.30
N LEU A 140 -14.38 -5.57 -7.00
CA LEU A 140 -14.06 -6.55 -8.03
C LEU A 140 -12.83 -7.40 -7.70
N GLY A 141 -12.05 -7.01 -6.69
CA GLY A 141 -10.77 -7.62 -6.34
C GLY A 141 -10.29 -7.19 -4.97
N ASP A 142 -9.02 -6.79 -4.89
CA ASP A 142 -8.30 -6.46 -3.66
C ASP A 142 -8.22 -7.66 -2.69
N GLU A 143 -8.15 -8.87 -3.24
CA GLU A 143 -8.10 -10.13 -2.49
C GLU A 143 -6.85 -10.18 -1.61
N GLY A 144 -7.00 -10.61 -0.37
CA GLY A 144 -5.92 -10.64 0.62
C GLY A 144 -5.55 -9.29 1.24
N SER A 145 -6.27 -8.21 0.90
CA SER A 145 -6.11 -6.88 1.53
C SER A 145 -6.76 -6.80 2.92
N ALA A 146 -6.47 -5.73 3.66
CA ALA A 146 -7.11 -5.47 4.94
C ALA A 146 -8.65 -5.33 4.80
N TYR A 147 -9.13 -4.65 3.74
CA TYR A 147 -10.57 -4.61 3.45
C TYR A 147 -11.16 -6.00 3.24
N TRP A 148 -10.51 -6.84 2.44
CA TRP A 148 -10.96 -8.20 2.16
C TRP A 148 -10.97 -9.06 3.43
N ILE A 149 -9.92 -8.97 4.26
CA ILE A 149 -9.82 -9.67 5.55
C ILE A 149 -10.95 -9.22 6.48
N ALA A 150 -11.16 -7.91 6.66
CA ALA A 150 -12.24 -7.38 7.50
C ALA A 150 -13.62 -7.82 7.01
N LYS A 151 -13.87 -7.77 5.70
CA LYS A 151 -15.13 -8.23 5.11
C LYS A 151 -15.38 -9.72 5.36
N LYS A 152 -14.35 -10.57 5.22
CA LYS A 152 -14.44 -12.00 5.54
C LYS A 152 -14.73 -12.23 7.04
N MET A 153 -14.08 -11.47 7.90
CA MET A 153 -14.26 -11.48 9.34
C MET A 153 -15.71 -11.13 9.72
N PHE A 154 -16.25 -10.02 9.24
CA PHE A 154 -17.65 -9.65 9.50
C PHE A 154 -18.65 -10.65 8.90
N HIS A 155 -18.34 -11.23 7.74
CA HIS A 155 -19.17 -12.30 7.18
C HIS A 155 -19.14 -13.58 8.04
N THR A 156 -18.01 -13.89 8.66
CA THR A 156 -17.89 -15.00 9.62
C THR A 156 -18.73 -14.72 10.87
N PHE A 157 -18.65 -13.53 11.44
CA PHE A 157 -19.48 -13.07 12.55
C PHE A 157 -20.98 -13.24 12.26
N CYS A 158 -21.46 -12.83 11.06
CA CYS A 158 -22.85 -13.07 10.67
C CYS A 158 -23.22 -14.55 10.65
N LYS A 159 -22.31 -15.44 10.26
CA LYS A 159 -22.57 -16.89 10.29
C LYS A 159 -22.63 -17.44 11.72
N GLU A 160 -21.86 -16.87 12.65
CA GLU A 160 -21.91 -17.20 14.07
C GLU A 160 -23.24 -16.74 14.68
N ILE A 161 -23.75 -15.55 14.31
CA ILE A 161 -25.09 -15.07 14.70
C ILE A 161 -26.19 -16.04 14.23
N ASP A 162 -26.11 -16.45 12.96
CA ASP A 162 -27.12 -17.36 12.35
C ASP A 162 -27.06 -18.78 12.93
N GLY A 163 -26.03 -19.15 13.69
CA GLY A 163 -25.78 -20.54 14.13
C GLY A 163 -25.27 -21.46 13.02
N ARG A 164 -24.81 -20.91 11.89
CA ARG A 164 -24.10 -21.68 10.83
C ARG A 164 -22.67 -22.05 11.21
N LEU A 165 -22.09 -21.30 12.13
CA LEU A 165 -20.83 -21.53 12.79
C LEU A 165 -21.00 -21.42 14.31
N GLU A 166 -20.16 -22.09 15.07
CA GLU A 166 -20.11 -21.94 16.52
C GLU A 166 -19.52 -20.56 16.86
N LYS A 167 -20.08 -19.89 17.89
CA LYS A 167 -19.51 -18.63 18.39
C LYS A 167 -18.14 -18.86 18.98
N THR A 168 -17.19 -18.05 18.58
CA THR A 168 -15.81 -18.15 19.04
C THR A 168 -15.36 -16.80 19.65
N VAL A 169 -14.08 -16.69 19.99
CA VAL A 169 -13.52 -15.43 20.49
C VAL A 169 -13.61 -14.29 19.45
N LEU A 170 -13.70 -14.63 18.18
CA LEU A 170 -13.91 -13.67 17.10
C LEU A 170 -15.25 -12.94 17.27
N TYR A 171 -16.31 -13.68 17.62
CA TYR A 171 -17.63 -13.08 17.89
C TYR A 171 -17.56 -12.07 19.02
N ASP A 172 -16.97 -12.45 20.19
CA ASP A 172 -16.88 -11.59 21.35
C ASP A 172 -16.05 -10.32 21.07
N LEU A 173 -14.94 -10.46 20.37
CA LEU A 173 -14.10 -9.32 19.98
C LEU A 173 -14.82 -8.35 19.03
N ILE A 174 -15.63 -8.86 18.08
CA ILE A 174 -16.38 -7.95 17.21
C ILE A 174 -17.46 -7.21 17.98
N MET A 175 -18.17 -7.86 18.89
CA MET A 175 -19.15 -7.19 19.77
C MET A 175 -18.50 -6.06 20.57
N GLU A 176 -17.34 -6.32 21.16
CA GLU A 176 -16.60 -5.36 21.99
C GLU A 176 -15.99 -4.22 21.16
N GLU A 177 -15.19 -4.54 20.14
CA GLU A 177 -14.41 -3.56 19.39
C GLU A 177 -15.26 -2.69 18.43
N CYS A 178 -16.46 -3.16 18.08
CA CYS A 178 -17.43 -2.39 17.31
C CYS A 178 -18.50 -1.72 18.17
N ASP A 179 -18.42 -1.85 19.51
CA ASP A 179 -19.37 -1.27 20.50
C ASP A 179 -20.84 -1.61 20.15
N LEU A 180 -21.12 -2.92 19.93
CA LEU A 180 -22.44 -3.39 19.56
C LEU A 180 -23.24 -3.79 20.82
N ASP A 181 -24.41 -3.22 21.03
CA ASP A 181 -25.30 -3.59 22.15
C ASP A 181 -25.94 -4.98 21.90
N ILE A 182 -26.36 -5.21 20.67
CA ILE A 182 -26.86 -6.50 20.19
C ILE A 182 -26.21 -6.86 18.84
N ASP A 183 -26.11 -8.14 18.55
CA ASP A 183 -25.42 -8.64 17.35
C ASP A 183 -26.03 -8.15 16.02
N TYR A 184 -27.34 -7.82 15.98
CA TYR A 184 -27.99 -7.23 14.80
C TYR A 184 -27.58 -5.77 14.50
N ASP A 185 -26.95 -5.05 15.45
CA ASP A 185 -26.46 -3.69 15.23
C ASP A 185 -25.35 -3.63 14.19
N ILE A 186 -24.73 -4.77 13.90
CA ILE A 186 -23.71 -4.90 12.83
C ILE A 186 -24.22 -4.38 11.48
N ILE A 187 -25.51 -4.47 11.19
CA ILE A 187 -26.10 -3.99 9.93
C ILE A 187 -25.98 -2.47 9.84
N THR A 188 -26.40 -1.77 10.89
CA THR A 188 -26.33 -0.31 10.96
C THR A 188 -24.87 0.17 11.02
N PHE A 189 -24.06 -0.51 11.80
CA PHE A 189 -22.63 -0.25 11.92
C PHE A 189 -21.96 -0.32 10.54
N MET A 190 -22.08 -1.41 9.82
CA MET A 190 -21.45 -1.60 8.51
C MET A 190 -21.93 -0.59 7.45
N ASN A 191 -23.22 -0.21 7.48
CA ASN A 191 -23.75 0.79 6.56
C ASN A 191 -23.25 2.22 6.83
N SER A 192 -22.71 2.50 8.01
CA SER A 192 -22.12 3.79 8.36
C SER A 192 -20.65 3.94 7.91
N LEU A 193 -20.00 2.85 7.50
CA LEU A 193 -18.58 2.81 7.23
C LEU A 193 -18.26 2.92 5.74
N ASP A 194 -17.22 3.68 5.43
CA ASP A 194 -16.58 3.65 4.11
C ASP A 194 -15.55 2.50 4.00
N ARG A 195 -15.00 2.32 2.79
CA ARG A 195 -13.99 1.28 2.51
C ARG A 195 -12.80 1.33 3.47
N THR A 196 -12.28 2.52 3.72
CA THR A 196 -11.08 2.70 4.54
C THR A 196 -11.36 2.36 6.01
N SER A 197 -12.51 2.79 6.49
CA SER A 197 -12.99 2.47 7.83
C SER A 197 -13.20 0.97 8.01
N ILE A 198 -13.83 0.28 7.04
CA ILE A 198 -13.98 -1.18 7.10
C ILE A 198 -12.60 -1.86 7.15
N ALA A 199 -11.66 -1.45 6.30
CA ALA A 199 -10.32 -2.02 6.27
C ALA A 199 -9.58 -1.84 7.60
N SER A 200 -9.82 -0.75 8.33
CA SER A 200 -9.19 -0.50 9.62
C SER A 200 -9.55 -1.55 10.68
N TYR A 201 -10.73 -2.15 10.59
CA TYR A 201 -11.16 -3.21 11.51
C TYR A 201 -10.50 -4.58 11.28
N ALA A 202 -9.66 -4.73 10.25
CA ALA A 202 -8.92 -5.98 10.03
C ALA A 202 -8.02 -6.38 11.22
N TYR A 203 -7.67 -5.43 12.10
CA TYR A 203 -6.90 -5.71 13.31
C TYR A 203 -7.63 -6.68 14.27
N ILE A 204 -8.98 -6.66 14.31
CA ILE A 204 -9.77 -7.57 15.13
C ILE A 204 -9.51 -9.02 14.73
N ASN A 205 -9.40 -9.29 13.41
CA ASN A 205 -8.99 -10.62 12.93
C ASN A 205 -7.62 -11.02 13.49
N GLY A 206 -6.69 -10.06 13.61
CA GLY A 206 -5.38 -10.28 14.23
C GLY A 206 -5.49 -10.60 15.72
N LEU A 207 -6.32 -9.87 16.46
CA LEU A 207 -6.58 -10.14 17.88
C LEU A 207 -7.15 -11.54 18.10
N ALA A 208 -8.14 -11.95 17.29
CA ALA A 208 -8.75 -13.27 17.37
C ALA A 208 -7.74 -14.37 16.99
N ALA A 209 -7.02 -14.21 15.88
CA ALA A 209 -6.02 -15.19 15.44
C ALA A 209 -4.92 -15.39 16.49
N ASN A 210 -4.45 -14.31 17.16
CA ASN A 210 -3.46 -14.38 18.24
C ASN A 210 -3.98 -15.13 19.49
N GLN A 211 -5.29 -15.22 19.65
CA GLN A 211 -5.94 -16.04 20.70
C GLN A 211 -6.24 -17.49 20.23
N GLY A 212 -5.80 -17.84 19.01
CA GLY A 212 -5.97 -19.18 18.45
C GLY A 212 -7.33 -19.43 17.79
N ASP A 213 -8.08 -18.36 17.47
CA ASP A 213 -9.38 -18.48 16.81
C ASP A 213 -9.25 -19.17 15.44
N PRO A 214 -9.94 -20.29 15.20
CA PRO A 214 -9.76 -21.08 13.99
C PRO A 214 -10.26 -20.37 12.74
N TYR A 215 -11.30 -19.54 12.84
CA TYR A 215 -11.85 -18.82 11.72
C TYR A 215 -10.96 -17.63 11.32
N ALA A 216 -10.42 -16.92 12.30
CA ALA A 216 -9.50 -15.82 12.05
C ALA A 216 -8.18 -16.31 11.42
N ILE A 217 -7.66 -17.46 11.87
CA ILE A 217 -6.49 -18.11 11.27
C ILE A 217 -6.80 -18.55 9.83
N GLU A 218 -7.97 -19.15 9.59
CA GLU A 218 -8.37 -19.58 8.25
C GLU A 218 -8.54 -18.39 7.29
N ILE A 219 -9.04 -17.24 7.78
CA ILE A 219 -9.13 -15.99 6.98
C ILE A 219 -7.74 -15.53 6.52
N TYR A 220 -6.73 -15.56 7.39
CA TYR A 220 -5.35 -15.24 6.99
C TYR A 220 -4.77 -16.24 6.01
N LYS A 221 -5.08 -17.53 6.18
CA LYS A 221 -4.69 -18.56 5.22
C LYS A 221 -5.29 -18.30 3.84
N GLN A 222 -6.58 -17.99 3.77
CA GLN A 222 -7.23 -17.64 2.50
C GLN A 222 -6.61 -16.37 1.90
N ALA A 223 -6.33 -15.33 2.70
CA ALA A 223 -5.65 -14.13 2.24
C ALA A 223 -4.26 -14.45 1.62
N ALA A 224 -3.49 -15.32 2.27
CA ALA A 224 -2.20 -15.76 1.76
C ALA A 224 -2.33 -16.52 0.42
N LEU A 225 -3.34 -17.39 0.27
CA LEU A 225 -3.59 -18.12 -0.98
C LEU A 225 -3.95 -17.16 -2.15
N GLU A 226 -4.75 -16.15 -1.88
CA GLU A 226 -5.08 -15.14 -2.88
C GLU A 226 -3.83 -14.34 -3.31
N ILE A 227 -3.04 -13.85 -2.34
CA ILE A 227 -1.77 -13.16 -2.60
C ILE A 227 -0.83 -14.06 -3.39
N ARG A 228 -0.72 -15.35 -3.04
CA ARG A 228 0.08 -16.34 -3.76
C ARG A 228 -0.34 -16.47 -5.22
N SER A 229 -1.64 -16.49 -5.49
CA SER A 229 -2.18 -16.57 -6.85
C SER A 229 -1.74 -15.37 -7.71
N LEU A 230 -1.75 -14.16 -7.16
CA LEU A 230 -1.25 -12.97 -7.84
C LEU A 230 0.23 -13.09 -8.19
N LEU A 231 1.06 -13.51 -7.22
CA LEU A 231 2.50 -13.68 -7.39
C LEU A 231 2.81 -14.77 -8.43
N GLN A 232 2.17 -15.93 -8.36
CA GLN A 232 2.35 -17.02 -9.31
C GLN A 232 1.97 -16.63 -10.74
N THR A 233 0.98 -15.76 -10.90
CA THR A 233 0.59 -15.25 -12.22
C THR A 233 1.71 -14.40 -12.84
N LEU A 234 2.34 -13.52 -12.07
CA LEU A 234 3.44 -12.68 -12.54
C LEU A 234 4.75 -13.46 -12.73
N LEU A 235 4.98 -14.49 -11.92
CA LEU A 235 6.17 -15.37 -12.05
C LEU A 235 6.27 -16.03 -13.42
N LYS A 236 5.15 -16.30 -14.10
CA LYS A 236 5.13 -16.87 -15.46
C LYS A 236 5.84 -15.99 -16.50
N GLN A 237 6.13 -14.72 -16.18
CA GLN A 237 6.84 -13.80 -17.07
C GLN A 237 8.36 -13.94 -16.98
N TYR A 238 8.88 -14.75 -16.07
CA TYR A 238 10.31 -14.89 -15.79
C TYR A 238 10.80 -16.30 -16.13
N ASP A 239 11.95 -16.38 -16.78
CA ASP A 239 12.61 -17.64 -17.13
C ASP A 239 13.42 -18.23 -15.96
N SER A 240 13.74 -17.37 -14.97
CA SER A 240 14.40 -17.74 -13.70
C SER A 240 13.74 -16.99 -12.57
N THR A 241 13.80 -17.50 -11.35
CA THR A 241 13.15 -16.88 -10.19
C THR A 241 13.67 -15.46 -9.95
N PRO A 242 12.82 -14.42 -10.08
CA PRO A 242 13.19 -13.03 -9.81
C PRO A 242 13.25 -12.76 -8.29
N ARG A 243 13.72 -11.58 -7.91
CA ARG A 243 13.49 -11.07 -6.56
C ARG A 243 12.00 -10.81 -6.35
N ILE A 244 11.47 -11.22 -5.19
CA ILE A 244 10.07 -11.02 -4.83
C ILE A 244 10.04 -10.34 -3.47
N SER A 245 9.27 -9.26 -3.35
CA SER A 245 9.11 -8.54 -2.10
C SER A 245 7.65 -8.24 -1.79
N TYR A 246 7.39 -7.79 -0.58
CA TYR A 246 6.05 -7.51 -0.09
C TYR A 246 6.01 -6.19 0.69
N ILE A 247 4.90 -5.45 0.62
CA ILE A 247 4.73 -4.15 1.30
C ILE A 247 3.29 -4.04 1.81
N GLY A 248 3.11 -3.33 2.91
CA GLY A 248 1.81 -2.86 3.39
C GLY A 248 1.37 -3.46 4.70
N GLY A 249 0.36 -2.82 5.30
CA GLY A 249 -0.08 -3.08 6.66
C GLY A 249 -0.50 -4.53 6.93
N VAL A 250 -0.96 -5.27 5.92
CA VAL A 250 -1.26 -6.70 6.09
C VAL A 250 0.01 -7.47 6.44
N PHE A 251 1.13 -7.18 5.78
CA PHE A 251 2.41 -7.82 6.11
C PHE A 251 3.01 -7.29 7.41
N ASP A 252 2.82 -5.99 7.70
CA ASP A 252 3.35 -5.40 8.94
C ASP A 252 2.71 -6.03 10.19
N HIS A 253 1.43 -6.46 10.10
CA HIS A 253 0.66 -6.95 11.25
C HIS A 253 0.37 -8.45 11.23
N ALA A 254 0.37 -9.10 10.05
CA ALA A 254 -0.02 -10.51 9.90
C ALA A 254 1.02 -11.36 9.16
N SER A 255 2.26 -10.89 9.02
CA SER A 255 3.33 -11.62 8.31
C SER A 255 3.55 -13.03 8.83
N HIS A 256 3.45 -13.26 10.13
CA HIS A 256 3.65 -14.57 10.75
C HIS A 256 2.56 -15.60 10.41
N TYR A 257 1.38 -15.18 9.93
CA TYR A 257 0.35 -16.06 9.37
C TYR A 257 0.49 -16.23 7.85
N ILE A 258 0.90 -15.19 7.14
CA ILE A 258 0.88 -15.12 5.68
C ILE A 258 2.17 -15.64 5.06
N LEU A 259 3.34 -15.21 5.54
CA LEU A 259 4.63 -15.55 4.92
C LEU A 259 4.93 -17.06 4.94
N PRO A 260 4.62 -17.86 5.97
CA PRO A 260 4.84 -19.30 5.93
C PRO A 260 4.14 -19.98 4.74
N ILE A 261 2.89 -19.55 4.45
CA ILE A 261 2.08 -20.11 3.35
C ILE A 261 2.63 -19.67 1.98
N LEU A 262 3.10 -18.43 1.87
CA LEU A 262 3.74 -17.96 0.65
C LEU A 262 5.06 -18.72 0.40
N ASN A 263 5.87 -18.91 1.42
CA ASN A 263 7.17 -19.59 1.34
C ASN A 263 7.09 -21.10 0.99
N GLU A 264 5.90 -21.71 1.10
CA GLU A 264 5.71 -23.09 0.62
C GLU A 264 5.95 -23.25 -0.90
N THR A 265 5.72 -22.18 -1.67
CA THR A 265 5.71 -22.26 -3.15
C THR A 265 6.38 -21.06 -3.83
N ILE A 266 6.78 -20.04 -3.08
CA ILE A 266 7.43 -18.85 -3.58
C ILE A 266 8.86 -18.79 -3.01
N ASP A 267 9.82 -19.10 -3.86
CA ASP A 267 11.23 -18.96 -3.50
C ASP A 267 11.67 -17.49 -3.55
N HIS A 268 12.68 -17.15 -2.74
CA HIS A 268 13.31 -15.83 -2.73
C HIS A 268 12.39 -14.64 -2.37
N LEU A 269 11.41 -14.89 -1.48
CA LEU A 269 10.60 -13.82 -0.90
C LEU A 269 11.44 -13.06 0.14
N ILE A 270 11.69 -11.78 -0.12
CA ILE A 270 12.55 -10.93 0.71
C ILE A 270 11.77 -9.75 1.29
N SER A 271 12.18 -9.29 2.46
CA SER A 271 11.71 -8.01 3.00
C SER A 271 12.07 -6.86 2.06
N PRO A 272 11.30 -5.76 2.01
CA PRO A 272 11.65 -4.57 1.23
C PRO A 272 13.05 -4.07 1.61
N ILE A 273 13.90 -3.82 0.60
CA ILE A 273 15.27 -3.34 0.85
C ILE A 273 15.21 -1.89 1.32
N HIS A 274 14.38 -1.08 0.65
CA HIS A 274 14.17 0.33 0.95
C HIS A 274 12.69 0.69 0.92
N THR A 275 12.39 1.86 1.46
CA THR A 275 11.04 2.44 1.49
C THR A 275 10.68 3.08 0.14
N PRO A 276 9.37 3.37 -0.13
CA PRO A 276 8.93 4.00 -1.38
C PRO A 276 9.59 5.35 -1.65
N GLU A 277 9.76 6.22 -0.65
CA GLU A 277 10.43 7.50 -0.82
C GLU A 277 11.92 7.36 -1.19
N TYR A 278 12.56 6.26 -0.80
CA TYR A 278 13.90 5.93 -1.28
C TYR A 278 13.87 5.49 -2.75
N GLY A 279 12.83 4.76 -3.18
CA GLY A 279 12.61 4.45 -4.58
C GLY A 279 12.43 5.72 -5.42
N ALA A 280 11.69 6.70 -4.92
CA ALA A 280 11.56 8.02 -5.54
C ALA A 280 12.91 8.76 -5.64
N TYR A 281 13.74 8.73 -4.57
CA TYR A 281 15.13 9.21 -4.61
C TYR A 281 15.94 8.54 -5.73
N LYS A 282 15.86 7.22 -5.88
CA LYS A 282 16.59 6.51 -6.95
C LYS A 282 16.16 6.96 -8.34
N LEU A 283 14.89 7.25 -8.56
CA LEU A 283 14.41 7.81 -9.83
C LEU A 283 14.97 9.23 -10.05
N ALA A 284 14.96 10.08 -9.01
CA ALA A 284 15.58 11.41 -9.09
C ALA A 284 17.07 11.35 -9.42
N LYS A 285 17.80 10.40 -8.84
CA LYS A 285 19.23 10.20 -9.07
C LYS A 285 19.56 9.81 -10.52
N LYS A 286 18.62 9.20 -11.25
CA LYS A 286 18.79 8.89 -12.68
C LYS A 286 18.70 10.12 -13.59
N LEU A 287 18.23 11.28 -13.07
CA LEU A 287 18.16 12.56 -13.81
C LEU A 287 19.44 13.40 -13.70
N GLY A 288 20.20 13.23 -12.63
CA GLY A 288 21.44 13.99 -12.36
C GLY A 288 22.67 13.15 -12.50
#